data_60a0a6c442c90490824b2fe2e320b017
#
_entry.id   60a0a6c442c90490824b2fe2e320b017
#
_cell.length_a   1.000
_cell.length_b   1.000
_cell.length_c   1.000
_cell.angle_alpha   90.00
_cell.angle_beta   90.00
_cell.angle_gamma   90.00
#
_symmetry.space_group_name_H-M   'P 1'
#
loop_
_entity.id
_entity.type
_entity.pdbx_description
1 polymer ?
#
loop_
_entity_poly.entity_id
_entity_poly.type
_entity_poly.pdbx_seq_one_letter_code
_entity_poly.pdbx_strand_id
1 'polypeptide(L)'
;QYNKGFEGTRITVLSHNSDSYKSCGHLYITHVEGATFEQRGEIIVKMAERGISCNVHYKPLPLLTAYKNLGFDIENYPNAYNYYVKEITLPLHTRLSDEDVAVIIENFKEIVEEVVGE
;
A
#
# COMPACT_ATOMS: atom_id res chain seq x y z
N GLN A 1 -14.72 6.04 -3.47
CA GLN A 1 -14.51 5.26 -4.70
C GLN A 1 -13.53 4.12 -4.48
N TYR A 2 -12.30 4.34 -3.98
CA TYR A 2 -11.27 3.31 -3.77
C TYR A 2 -11.81 2.06 -3.06
N ASN A 3 -12.47 2.21 -1.89
CA ASN A 3 -12.98 1.07 -1.13
C ASN A 3 -13.88 0.17 -1.98
N LYS A 4 -14.81 0.80 -2.72
CA LYS A 4 -15.72 0.07 -3.61
C LYS A 4 -15.00 -0.58 -4.80
N GLY A 5 -13.96 0.09 -5.31
CA GLY A 5 -13.16 -0.41 -6.44
C GLY A 5 -12.37 -1.67 -6.12
N PHE A 6 -12.02 -1.88 -4.84
CA PHE A 6 -11.21 -3.03 -4.40
C PHE A 6 -12.02 -4.16 -3.76
N GLU A 7 -13.35 -4.03 -3.66
CA GLU A 7 -14.22 -5.10 -3.16
C GLU A 7 -14.04 -6.39 -3.98
N GLY A 8 -13.86 -7.51 -3.28
CA GLY A 8 -13.70 -8.83 -3.90
C GLY A 8 -12.33 -9.08 -4.55
N THR A 9 -11.36 -8.19 -4.38
CA THR A 9 -9.99 -8.38 -4.85
C THR A 9 -9.06 -8.80 -3.70
N ARG A 10 -7.79 -9.12 -4.03
CA ARG A 10 -6.72 -9.34 -3.02
C ARG A 10 -6.16 -8.05 -2.42
N ILE A 11 -6.69 -6.90 -2.81
CA ILE A 11 -6.28 -5.59 -2.28
C ILE A 11 -7.16 -5.29 -1.06
N THR A 12 -6.57 -5.26 0.12
CA THR A 12 -7.25 -4.87 1.35
C THR A 12 -6.92 -3.42 1.71
N VAL A 13 -7.81 -2.76 2.43
CA VAL A 13 -7.68 -1.35 2.80
C VAL A 13 -7.87 -1.16 4.29
N LEU A 14 -7.22 -0.13 4.85
CA LEU A 14 -7.46 0.24 6.24
C LEU A 14 -8.85 0.86 6.38
N SER A 15 -9.54 0.51 7.47
CA SER A 15 -10.77 1.20 7.84
C SER A 15 -10.45 2.62 8.30
N HIS A 16 -11.06 3.61 7.65
CA HIS A 16 -10.93 5.02 8.00
C HIS A 16 -11.99 5.51 8.99
N ASN A 17 -13.02 4.71 9.21
CA ASN A 17 -14.12 5.06 10.09
C ASN A 17 -14.65 3.82 10.82
N SER A 18 -15.08 4.02 12.06
CA SER A 18 -15.86 3.07 12.86
C SER A 18 -16.82 3.85 13.76
N ASP A 19 -17.58 3.17 14.58
CA ASP A 19 -18.46 3.82 15.57
C ASP A 19 -17.66 4.61 16.62
N SER A 20 -16.37 4.31 16.79
CA SER A 20 -15.52 4.89 17.83
C SER A 20 -14.43 5.82 17.32
N TYR A 21 -14.14 5.84 16.01
CA TYR A 21 -13.10 6.71 15.44
C TYR A 21 -13.41 7.14 14.01
N LYS A 22 -12.81 8.26 13.64
CA LYS A 22 -12.75 8.77 12.26
C LYS A 22 -11.31 9.20 11.96
N SER A 23 -10.74 8.66 10.89
CA SER A 23 -9.42 9.04 10.40
C SER A 23 -9.42 10.46 9.83
N CYS A 24 -8.28 11.14 9.89
CA CYS A 24 -8.11 12.43 9.20
C CYS A 24 -8.02 12.30 7.67
N GLY A 25 -7.96 11.08 7.12
CA GLY A 25 -7.89 10.84 5.68
C GLY A 25 -6.58 11.30 5.02
N HIS A 26 -5.47 11.28 5.76
CA HIS A 26 -4.18 11.75 5.27
C HIS A 26 -3.58 10.82 4.18
N LEU A 27 -3.61 9.50 4.41
CA LEU A 27 -3.05 8.49 3.52
C LEU A 27 -4.11 7.46 3.13
N TYR A 28 -4.05 6.97 1.91
CA TYR A 28 -4.84 5.82 1.48
C TYR A 28 -3.93 4.60 1.35
N ILE A 29 -3.83 3.86 2.44
CA ILE A 29 -2.95 2.69 2.59
C ILE A 29 -3.71 1.44 2.16
N THR A 30 -3.09 0.67 1.26
CA THR A 30 -3.56 -0.64 0.82
C THR A 30 -2.55 -1.72 1.18
N HIS A 31 -3.01 -2.96 1.25
CA HIS A 31 -2.17 -4.14 1.31
C HIS A 31 -2.53 -5.08 0.17
N VAL A 32 -1.52 -5.58 -0.52
CA VAL A 32 -1.69 -6.61 -1.56
C VAL A 32 -1.48 -7.97 -0.91
N GLU A 33 -2.56 -8.68 -0.64
CA GLU A 33 -2.49 -9.99 0.04
C GLU A 33 -1.77 -11.02 -0.82
N GLY A 34 -0.83 -11.72 -0.21
CA GLY A 34 0.02 -12.71 -0.87
C GLY A 34 1.25 -12.13 -1.59
N ALA A 35 1.39 -10.81 -1.70
CA ALA A 35 2.55 -10.21 -2.33
C ALA A 35 3.82 -10.38 -1.48
N THR A 36 4.94 -10.66 -2.14
CA THR A 36 6.27 -10.57 -1.55
C THR A 36 6.79 -9.12 -1.59
N PHE A 37 7.92 -8.89 -0.90
CA PHE A 37 8.58 -7.58 -0.92
C PHE A 37 8.98 -7.16 -2.34
N GLU A 38 9.49 -8.11 -3.14
CA GLU A 38 9.93 -7.91 -4.52
C GLU A 38 8.72 -7.59 -5.41
N GLN A 39 7.65 -8.38 -5.31
CA GLN A 39 6.41 -8.15 -6.06
C GLN A 39 5.78 -6.78 -5.73
N ARG A 40 5.77 -6.38 -4.45
CA ARG A 40 5.34 -5.04 -4.06
C ARG A 40 6.19 -3.95 -4.73
N GLY A 41 7.50 -4.14 -4.78
CA GLY A 41 8.43 -3.25 -5.49
C GLY A 41 8.12 -3.16 -6.99
N GLU A 42 7.87 -4.30 -7.64
CA GLU A 42 7.51 -4.38 -9.05
C GLU A 42 6.18 -3.66 -9.35
N ILE A 43 5.17 -3.85 -8.51
CA ILE A 43 3.89 -3.16 -8.64
C ILE A 43 4.09 -1.64 -8.63
N ILE A 44 4.89 -1.11 -7.69
CA ILE A 44 5.17 0.33 -7.60
C ILE A 44 5.85 0.85 -8.88
N VAL A 45 6.81 0.10 -9.42
CA VAL A 45 7.50 0.47 -10.68
C VAL A 45 6.52 0.50 -11.84
N LYS A 46 5.71 -0.55 -12.02
CA LYS A 46 4.71 -0.62 -13.10
C LYS A 46 3.65 0.49 -12.99
N MET A 47 3.23 0.85 -11.77
CA MET A 47 2.34 2.00 -11.54
C MET A 47 2.99 3.30 -11.98
N ALA A 48 4.27 3.50 -11.64
CA ALA A 48 5.03 4.69 -12.05
C ALA A 48 5.19 4.80 -13.56
N GLU A 49 5.41 3.67 -14.27
CA GLU A 49 5.47 3.61 -15.73
C GLU A 49 4.14 4.04 -16.38
N ARG A 50 3.02 3.85 -15.70
CA ARG A 50 1.69 4.34 -16.11
C ARG A 50 1.38 5.77 -15.61
N GLY A 51 2.39 6.47 -15.05
CA GLY A 51 2.25 7.84 -14.55
C GLY A 51 1.54 7.97 -13.20
N ILE A 52 1.38 6.87 -12.47
CA ILE A 52 0.71 6.84 -11.16
C ILE A 52 1.77 6.68 -10.07
N SER A 53 1.95 7.72 -9.25
CA SER A 53 2.93 7.72 -8.16
C SER A 53 2.38 7.03 -6.92
N CYS A 54 2.95 5.88 -6.58
CA CYS A 54 2.68 5.17 -5.32
C CYS A 54 3.84 5.35 -4.33
N ASN A 55 3.58 5.08 -3.06
CA ASN A 55 4.60 5.20 -2.01
C ASN A 55 4.43 4.08 -0.98
N VAL A 56 5.34 4.06 0.02
CA VAL A 56 5.28 3.14 1.17
C VAL A 56 5.38 3.93 2.46
N HIS A 57 4.40 3.79 3.34
CA HIS A 57 4.32 4.48 4.63
C HIS A 57 4.14 3.49 5.80
N TYR A 58 5.26 3.08 6.48
CA TYR A 58 6.66 3.49 6.25
C TYR A 58 7.57 2.27 6.43
N LYS A 59 8.85 2.38 6.02
CA LYS A 59 9.86 1.39 6.38
C LYS A 59 9.96 1.28 7.91
N PRO A 60 9.81 0.09 8.50
CA PRO A 60 9.90 -0.11 9.95
C PRO A 60 11.22 0.40 10.53
N LEU A 61 11.18 1.06 11.68
CA LEU A 61 12.36 1.62 12.32
C LEU A 61 13.50 0.61 12.52
N PRO A 62 13.25 -0.65 12.92
CA PRO A 62 14.32 -1.66 13.06
C PRO A 62 15.09 -1.93 11.77
N LEU A 63 14.55 -1.61 10.59
CA LEU A 63 15.25 -1.75 9.31
C LEU A 63 16.15 -0.56 8.97
N LEU A 64 16.07 0.54 9.73
CA LEU A 64 16.92 1.71 9.52
C LEU A 64 18.28 1.50 10.23
N THR A 65 19.36 1.91 9.58
CA THR A 65 20.74 1.73 10.08
C THR A 65 20.91 2.28 11.50
N ALA A 66 20.35 3.45 11.80
CA ALA A 66 20.44 4.06 13.12
C ALA A 66 19.86 3.15 14.22
N TYR A 67 18.71 2.52 13.97
CA TYR A 67 18.06 1.63 14.93
C TYR A 67 18.74 0.26 15.02
N LYS A 68 19.25 -0.27 13.91
CA LYS A 68 20.09 -1.48 13.92
C LYS A 68 21.32 -1.28 14.79
N ASN A 69 21.97 -0.12 14.70
CA ASN A 69 23.14 0.20 15.52
C ASN A 69 22.81 0.35 17.03
N LEU A 70 21.53 0.57 17.37
CA LEU A 70 21.02 0.58 18.73
C LEU A 70 20.59 -0.82 19.23
N GLY A 71 20.77 -1.86 18.41
CA GLY A 71 20.45 -3.24 18.78
C GLY A 71 19.01 -3.67 18.45
N PHE A 72 18.24 -2.88 17.70
CA PHE A 72 16.93 -3.28 17.23
C PHE A 72 17.06 -4.26 16.05
N ASP A 73 16.32 -5.37 16.12
CA ASP A 73 16.26 -6.37 15.06
C ASP A 73 14.83 -6.53 14.59
N ILE A 74 14.61 -6.49 13.28
CA ILE A 74 13.27 -6.62 12.66
C ILE A 74 12.63 -7.97 12.96
N GLU A 75 13.39 -9.02 13.20
CA GLU A 75 12.87 -10.35 13.55
C GLU A 75 12.03 -10.34 14.84
N ASN A 76 12.29 -9.39 15.73
CA ASN A 76 11.50 -9.17 16.94
C ASN A 76 10.16 -8.40 16.68
N TYR A 77 9.93 -7.96 15.45
CA TYR A 77 8.77 -7.16 15.06
C TYR A 77 8.06 -7.74 13.81
N PRO A 78 7.65 -9.03 13.84
CA PRO A 78 7.12 -9.72 12.65
C PRO A 78 5.86 -9.05 12.10
N ASN A 79 5.00 -8.49 12.95
CA ASN A 79 3.79 -7.79 12.50
C ASN A 79 4.12 -6.54 11.69
N ALA A 80 5.10 -5.74 12.14
CA ALA A 80 5.54 -4.55 11.43
C ALA A 80 6.19 -4.91 10.09
N TYR A 81 6.97 -5.98 10.05
CA TYR A 81 7.57 -6.47 8.80
C TYR A 81 6.52 -6.98 7.82
N ASN A 82 5.62 -7.85 8.27
CA ASN A 82 4.56 -8.41 7.43
C ASN A 82 3.61 -7.33 6.89
N TYR A 83 3.38 -6.27 7.65
CA TYR A 83 2.64 -5.11 7.19
C TYR A 83 3.39 -4.37 6.07
N TYR A 84 4.66 -4.08 6.30
CA TYR A 84 5.52 -3.32 5.40
C TYR A 84 5.75 -3.98 4.04
N VAL A 85 5.91 -5.32 3.99
CA VAL A 85 6.27 -6.01 2.74
C VAL A 85 5.17 -5.96 1.68
N LYS A 86 3.92 -5.80 2.06
CA LYS A 86 2.76 -5.80 1.18
C LYS A 86 2.02 -4.45 1.09
N GLU A 87 2.53 -3.44 1.77
CA GLU A 87 1.90 -2.12 1.84
C GLU A 87 2.23 -1.28 0.62
N ILE A 88 1.19 -0.67 0.01
CA ILE A 88 1.30 0.34 -1.05
C ILE A 88 0.30 1.45 -0.74
N THR A 89 0.80 2.68 -0.65
CA THR A 89 -0.03 3.87 -0.50
C THR A 89 -0.35 4.45 -1.87
N LEU A 90 -1.65 4.57 -2.16
CA LEU A 90 -2.16 5.16 -3.40
C LEU A 90 -2.30 6.69 -3.31
N PRO A 91 -2.31 7.41 -4.45
CA PRO A 91 -2.52 8.86 -4.46
C PRO A 91 -3.81 9.27 -3.76
N LEU A 92 -3.72 10.25 -2.86
CA LEU A 92 -4.87 10.84 -2.17
C LEU A 92 -4.62 12.33 -1.94
N HIS A 93 -5.31 13.17 -2.70
CA HIS A 93 -5.29 14.63 -2.53
C HIS A 93 -6.53 15.28 -3.17
N THR A 94 -6.80 16.52 -2.80
CA THR A 94 -8.02 17.25 -3.18
C THR A 94 -8.11 17.64 -4.67
N ARG A 95 -7.05 17.42 -5.45
CA ARG A 95 -7.01 17.70 -6.89
C ARG A 95 -7.30 16.48 -7.76
N LEU A 96 -7.45 15.28 -7.16
CA LEU A 96 -7.87 14.10 -7.89
C LEU A 96 -9.34 14.23 -8.29
N SER A 97 -9.62 14.04 -9.56
CA SER A 97 -10.99 13.90 -10.05
C SER A 97 -11.50 12.47 -9.80
N ASP A 98 -12.79 12.27 -9.98
CA ASP A 98 -13.40 10.92 -9.91
C ASP A 98 -12.87 10.02 -11.04
N GLU A 99 -12.58 10.60 -12.19
CA GLU A 99 -11.99 9.94 -13.35
C GLU A 99 -10.54 9.50 -13.05
N ASP A 100 -9.73 10.37 -12.42
CA ASP A 100 -8.36 10.02 -12.01
C ASP A 100 -8.38 8.82 -11.05
N VAL A 101 -9.29 8.83 -10.07
CA VAL A 101 -9.43 7.73 -9.11
C VAL A 101 -9.85 6.44 -9.81
N ALA A 102 -10.75 6.49 -10.79
CA ALA A 102 -11.15 5.32 -11.57
C ALA A 102 -9.97 4.73 -12.35
N VAL A 103 -9.15 5.57 -12.99
CA VAL A 103 -7.93 5.16 -13.70
C VAL A 103 -6.92 4.51 -12.74
N ILE A 104 -6.73 5.08 -11.55
CA ILE A 104 -5.82 4.51 -10.54
C ILE A 104 -6.30 3.11 -10.10
N ILE A 105 -7.60 2.96 -9.81
CA ILE A 105 -8.20 1.68 -9.41
C ILE A 105 -7.99 0.61 -10.49
N GLU A 106 -8.32 0.92 -11.73
CA GLU A 106 -8.21 -0.01 -12.85
C GLU A 106 -6.77 -0.47 -13.06
N ASN A 107 -5.84 0.47 -13.16
CA ASN A 107 -4.42 0.17 -13.33
C ASN A 107 -3.84 -0.64 -12.17
N PHE A 108 -4.19 -0.27 -10.94
CA PHE A 108 -3.67 -0.98 -9.76
C PHE A 108 -4.18 -2.42 -9.68
N LYS A 109 -5.46 -2.66 -9.96
CA LYS A 109 -6.03 -4.01 -10.02
C LYS A 109 -5.38 -4.87 -11.10
N GLU A 110 -5.23 -4.33 -12.30
CA GLU A 110 -4.60 -5.03 -13.43
C GLU A 110 -3.16 -5.43 -13.10
N ILE A 111 -2.35 -4.49 -12.60
CA ILE A 111 -0.95 -4.73 -12.26
C ILE A 111 -0.82 -5.72 -11.09
N VAL A 112 -1.66 -5.62 -10.08
CA VAL A 112 -1.66 -6.56 -8.95
C VAL A 112 -1.99 -7.98 -9.44
N GLU A 113 -2.96 -8.14 -10.33
CA GLU A 113 -3.30 -9.45 -10.89
C GLU A 113 -2.18 -9.98 -11.82
N GLU A 114 -1.53 -9.12 -12.58
CA GLU A 114 -0.38 -9.49 -13.41
C GLU A 114 0.81 -9.99 -12.57
N VAL A 115 1.12 -9.32 -11.45
CA VAL A 115 2.34 -9.58 -10.67
C VAL A 115 2.13 -10.66 -9.60
N VAL A 116 0.94 -10.77 -9.03
CA VAL A 116 0.65 -11.65 -7.88
C VAL A 116 -0.40 -12.71 -8.19
N GLY A 117 -1.05 -12.62 -9.35
CA GLY A 117 -2.15 -13.51 -9.74
C GLY A 117 -1.74 -14.94 -10.13
N GLU A 118 -0.43 -15.22 -10.30
CA GLU A 118 0.12 -16.53 -10.65
C GLU A 118 0.25 -17.49 -9.46
#